data_7ee40fbcd69a54f2d024524b328064f7
#
_entry.id   7ee40fbcd69a54f2d024524b328064f7
#
_cell.length_a   1.000
_cell.length_b   1.000
_cell.length_c   1.000
_cell.angle_alpha   90.00
_cell.angle_beta   90.00
_cell.angle_gamma   90.00
#
_symmetry.space_group_name_H-M   'P 1'
#
loop_
_entity.id
_entity.type
_entity.pdbx_description
1 polymer ?
#
loop_
_entity_poly.entity_id
_entity_poly.type
_entity_poly.pdbx_seq_one_letter_code
_entity_poly.pdbx_strand_id
1 'polypeptide(L)'
;MNTTTSLDRNQILNLCELIHTSRSGNLPVAGSRVLGLFRCIQITVLILRHNLTQELLADIHTVSQATISRVVTVYTPLIAEALQAWVPSVGDLDPNRQYIIDGTLAPCWSWHDRPELYSGKHHTTGVNLQVACTLTGHLAWISPPLPGSVHDAKAIKESGFLEALDATTHSGDKGYIGLGMITPVKKPAHGELTNTDKRNNTTINRVRYLIERVIANLKTWRVLHTDYRRPYNTFETTIQAV
;
A
#
# COMPACT_ATOMS: atom_id res chain seq x y z
N MET A 1 -3.65 20.36 10.95
CA MET A 1 -3.49 19.30 9.94
C MET A 1 -3.78 19.89 8.57
N ASN A 2 -2.86 19.80 7.63
CA ASN A 2 -3.13 20.31 6.29
C ASN A 2 -4.03 19.30 5.56
N THR A 3 -5.28 19.68 5.29
CA THR A 3 -6.29 18.80 4.68
C THR A 3 -5.97 18.40 3.24
N THR A 4 -5.05 19.12 2.58
CA THR A 4 -4.71 18.88 1.17
C THR A 4 -3.68 17.78 0.97
N THR A 5 -2.64 17.71 1.80
CA THR A 5 -1.58 16.69 1.66
C THR A 5 -1.62 15.61 2.76
N SER A 6 -2.42 15.79 3.79
CA SER A 6 -2.35 15.06 5.09
C SER A 6 -1.03 15.25 5.84
N LEU A 7 -0.07 15.95 5.25
CA LEU A 7 1.17 16.37 5.87
C LEU A 7 1.10 17.87 6.16
N ASP A 8 1.60 18.28 7.29
CA ASP A 8 1.78 19.70 7.57
C ASP A 8 3.04 20.26 6.87
N ARG A 9 3.22 21.59 6.97
CA ARG A 9 4.35 22.25 6.31
C ARG A 9 5.70 21.72 6.79
N ASN A 10 5.82 21.43 8.10
CA ASN A 10 7.09 20.98 8.67
C ASN A 10 7.41 19.55 8.23
N GLN A 11 6.39 18.68 8.13
CA GLN A 11 6.57 17.33 7.60
C GLN A 11 7.04 17.34 6.13
N ILE A 12 6.51 18.26 5.30
CA ILE A 12 7.00 18.42 3.91
C ILE A 12 8.43 18.97 3.91
N LEU A 13 8.77 19.91 4.81
CA LEU A 13 10.14 20.43 4.93
C LEU A 13 11.12 19.33 5.37
N ASN A 14 10.75 18.51 6.35
CA ASN A 14 11.56 17.37 6.78
C ASN A 14 11.80 16.40 5.61
N LEU A 15 10.78 16.14 4.78
CA LEU A 15 10.94 15.33 3.58
C LEU A 15 11.87 15.99 2.54
N CYS A 16 11.82 17.32 2.42
CA CYS A 16 12.78 18.06 1.59
C CYS A 16 14.22 17.88 2.11
N GLU A 17 14.43 17.96 3.41
CA GLU A 17 15.74 17.79 4.04
C GLU A 17 16.26 16.36 3.84
N LEU A 18 15.41 15.35 4.04
CA LEU A 18 15.79 13.96 3.80
C LEU A 18 16.23 13.73 2.35
N ILE A 19 15.46 14.21 1.37
CA ILE A 19 15.81 14.09 -0.06
C ILE A 19 17.08 14.89 -0.39
N HIS A 20 17.23 16.09 0.15
CA HIS A 20 18.42 16.90 -0.06
C HIS A 20 19.68 16.21 0.49
N THR A 21 19.58 15.63 1.67
CA THR A 21 20.68 14.93 2.35
C THR A 21 21.04 13.64 1.63
N SER A 22 20.06 12.82 1.27
CA SER A 22 20.29 11.54 0.56
C SER A 22 20.99 11.76 -0.80
N ARG A 23 20.77 12.90 -1.42
CA ARG A 23 21.36 13.28 -2.71
C ARG A 23 22.60 14.16 -2.62
N SER A 24 23.12 14.41 -1.42
CA SER A 24 24.27 15.31 -1.18
C SER A 24 24.11 16.67 -1.88
N GLY A 25 22.89 17.21 -1.91
CA GLY A 25 22.54 18.46 -2.56
C GLY A 25 22.33 18.39 -4.08
N ASN A 26 22.60 17.25 -4.73
CA ASN A 26 22.42 17.07 -6.16
C ASN A 26 20.94 16.79 -6.50
N LEU A 27 20.13 17.83 -6.56
CA LEU A 27 18.72 17.74 -6.84
C LEU A 27 18.44 17.64 -8.35
N PRO A 28 17.41 16.88 -8.77
CA PRO A 28 17.03 16.80 -10.18
C PRO A 28 16.56 18.15 -10.72
N VAL A 29 16.81 18.39 -12.00
CA VAL A 29 16.40 19.64 -12.68
C VAL A 29 14.88 19.65 -12.94
N ALA A 30 14.20 18.51 -12.90
CA ALA A 30 12.77 18.39 -13.19
C ALA A 30 11.92 19.31 -12.30
N GLY A 31 11.35 20.37 -12.88
CA GLY A 31 10.49 21.32 -12.19
C GLY A 31 11.20 22.27 -11.22
N SER A 32 12.45 22.00 -10.85
CA SER A 32 13.14 22.72 -9.78
C SER A 32 13.35 24.22 -10.04
N ARG A 33 13.57 24.63 -11.30
CA ARG A 33 13.78 26.05 -11.67
C ARG A 33 12.53 26.91 -11.49
N VAL A 34 11.34 26.34 -11.71
CA VAL A 34 10.05 27.08 -11.66
C VAL A 34 9.35 26.87 -10.34
N LEU A 35 9.37 25.63 -9.83
CA LEU A 35 8.59 25.23 -8.66
C LEU A 35 9.41 25.19 -7.36
N GLY A 36 10.70 24.88 -7.44
CA GLY A 36 11.55 24.59 -6.28
C GLY A 36 11.22 23.23 -5.65
N LEU A 37 12.12 22.75 -4.78
CA LEU A 37 12.03 21.43 -4.16
C LEU A 37 10.71 21.23 -3.38
N PHE A 38 10.35 22.19 -2.54
CA PHE A 38 9.15 22.10 -1.70
C PHE A 38 7.87 21.88 -2.54
N ARG A 39 7.67 22.66 -3.60
CA ARG A 39 6.48 22.51 -4.46
C ARG A 39 6.51 21.22 -5.27
N CYS A 40 7.68 20.77 -5.72
CA CYS A 40 7.80 19.50 -6.40
C CYS A 40 7.36 18.32 -5.51
N ILE A 41 7.81 18.30 -4.26
CA ILE A 41 7.39 17.30 -3.27
C ILE A 41 5.91 17.45 -2.94
N GLN A 42 5.42 18.67 -2.71
CA GLN A 42 4.02 18.94 -2.43
C GLN A 42 3.10 18.43 -3.57
N ILE A 43 3.42 18.71 -4.82
CA ILE A 43 2.69 18.23 -6.00
C ILE A 43 2.67 16.69 -6.04
N THR A 44 3.81 16.06 -5.79
CA THR A 44 3.92 14.60 -5.77
C THR A 44 3.04 14.01 -4.69
N VAL A 45 3.11 14.53 -3.46
CA VAL A 45 2.27 14.09 -2.34
C VAL A 45 0.77 14.33 -2.62
N LEU A 46 0.40 15.44 -3.28
CA LEU A 46 -0.99 15.68 -3.69
C LEU A 46 -1.50 14.62 -4.67
N ILE A 47 -0.68 14.20 -5.64
CA ILE A 47 -1.04 13.11 -6.56
C ILE A 47 -1.16 11.78 -5.80
N LEU A 48 -0.21 11.44 -4.95
CA LEU A 48 -0.26 10.21 -4.16
C LEU A 48 -1.51 10.20 -3.26
N ARG A 49 -1.81 11.32 -2.62
CA ARG A 49 -2.92 11.42 -1.66
C ARG A 49 -4.30 11.45 -2.32
N HIS A 50 -4.46 12.16 -3.44
CA HIS A 50 -5.77 12.43 -4.03
C HIS A 50 -5.96 11.83 -5.42
N ASN A 51 -4.92 11.32 -6.05
CA ASN A 51 -4.92 10.83 -7.43
C ASN A 51 -5.49 11.88 -8.41
N LEU A 52 -5.07 13.16 -8.23
CA LEU A 52 -5.51 14.25 -9.09
C LEU A 52 -4.96 14.11 -10.50
N THR A 53 -5.65 14.69 -11.47
CA THR A 53 -5.15 14.76 -12.84
C THR A 53 -3.98 15.73 -12.93
N GLN A 54 -3.05 15.44 -13.84
CA GLN A 54 -1.87 16.29 -14.01
C GLN A 54 -2.22 17.64 -14.62
N GLU A 55 -3.27 17.71 -15.43
CA GLU A 55 -3.81 18.95 -16.00
C GLU A 55 -4.29 19.90 -14.90
N LEU A 56 -5.09 19.40 -13.96
CA LEU A 56 -5.56 20.22 -12.84
C LEU A 56 -4.41 20.83 -12.03
N LEU A 57 -3.37 20.02 -11.75
CA LEU A 57 -2.20 20.51 -11.04
C LEU A 57 -1.36 21.48 -11.88
N ALA A 58 -1.32 21.31 -13.20
CA ALA A 58 -0.67 22.23 -14.12
C ALA A 58 -1.34 23.62 -14.06
N ASP A 59 -2.66 23.67 -14.09
CA ASP A 59 -3.43 24.91 -13.97
C ASP A 59 -3.21 25.58 -12.60
N ILE A 60 -3.32 24.83 -11.50
CA ILE A 60 -3.13 25.34 -10.13
C ILE A 60 -1.72 25.96 -9.94
N HIS A 61 -0.70 25.33 -10.51
CA HIS A 61 0.70 25.74 -10.34
C HIS A 61 1.22 26.60 -11.50
N THR A 62 0.39 26.91 -12.49
CA THR A 62 0.74 27.74 -13.67
C THR A 62 1.96 27.19 -14.41
N VAL A 63 1.98 25.91 -14.66
CA VAL A 63 3.01 25.18 -15.42
C VAL A 63 2.37 24.27 -16.47
N SER A 64 3.15 23.70 -17.38
CA SER A 64 2.61 22.71 -18.33
C SER A 64 2.35 21.36 -17.66
N GLN A 65 1.36 20.60 -18.16
CA GLN A 65 1.09 19.21 -17.76
C GLN A 65 2.37 18.34 -17.86
N ALA A 66 3.17 18.54 -18.90
CA ALA A 66 4.46 17.85 -19.08
C ALA A 66 5.46 18.16 -17.93
N THR A 67 5.40 19.35 -17.33
CA THR A 67 6.21 19.67 -16.14
C THR A 67 5.74 18.87 -14.93
N ILE A 68 4.42 18.80 -14.68
CA ILE A 68 3.85 17.98 -13.60
C ILE A 68 4.21 16.51 -13.80
N SER A 69 4.07 15.98 -15.01
CA SER A 69 4.42 14.58 -15.33
C SER A 69 5.88 14.26 -14.97
N ARG A 70 6.81 15.14 -15.37
CA ARG A 70 8.24 14.99 -15.04
C ARG A 70 8.50 15.08 -13.54
N VAL A 71 7.86 16.04 -12.84
CA VAL A 71 7.98 16.18 -11.39
C VAL A 71 7.56 14.87 -10.70
N VAL A 72 6.38 14.37 -10.99
CA VAL A 72 5.87 13.13 -10.33
C VAL A 72 6.74 11.93 -10.67
N THR A 73 7.20 11.81 -11.91
CA THR A 73 8.07 10.70 -12.33
C THR A 73 9.41 10.71 -11.60
N VAL A 74 9.96 11.88 -11.35
CA VAL A 74 11.27 12.02 -10.69
C VAL A 74 11.15 11.99 -9.17
N TYR A 75 10.16 12.67 -8.59
CA TYR A 75 10.08 12.83 -7.14
C TYR A 75 9.39 11.66 -6.43
N THR A 76 8.56 10.85 -7.09
CA THR A 76 8.02 9.63 -6.44
C THR A 76 9.14 8.67 -6.02
N PRO A 77 10.09 8.29 -6.88
CA PRO A 77 11.23 7.45 -6.46
C PRO A 77 12.10 8.10 -5.38
N LEU A 78 12.29 9.41 -5.43
CA LEU A 78 13.09 10.11 -4.41
C LEU A 78 12.43 10.10 -3.03
N ILE A 79 11.10 10.20 -2.98
CA ILE A 79 10.34 10.05 -1.74
C ILE A 79 10.47 8.62 -1.22
N ALA A 80 10.29 7.62 -2.08
CA ALA A 80 10.45 6.21 -1.71
C ALA A 80 11.87 5.92 -1.17
N GLU A 81 12.92 6.39 -1.85
CA GLU A 81 14.31 6.26 -1.42
C GLU A 81 14.54 6.94 -0.06
N ALA A 82 14.04 8.16 0.12
CA ALA A 82 14.19 8.91 1.35
C ALA A 82 13.47 8.25 2.55
N LEU A 83 12.36 7.53 2.28
CA LEU A 83 11.58 6.84 3.31
C LEU A 83 11.97 5.36 3.49
N GLN A 84 12.88 4.82 2.70
CA GLN A 84 13.21 3.39 2.68
C GLN A 84 13.63 2.85 4.06
N ALA A 85 14.31 3.66 4.87
CA ALA A 85 14.71 3.25 6.23
C ALA A 85 13.53 3.04 7.20
N TRP A 86 12.34 3.52 6.86
CA TRP A 86 11.12 3.38 7.65
C TRP A 86 10.09 2.41 7.03
N VAL A 87 10.40 1.84 5.85
CA VAL A 87 9.56 0.84 5.19
C VAL A 87 10.07 -0.55 5.58
N PRO A 88 9.39 -1.26 6.47
CA PRO A 88 9.87 -2.56 6.94
C PRO A 88 9.78 -3.60 5.83
N SER A 89 10.86 -4.37 5.67
CA SER A 89 10.83 -5.63 4.93
C SER A 89 10.24 -6.75 5.80
N VAL A 90 9.95 -7.90 5.22
CA VAL A 90 9.46 -9.04 5.99
C VAL A 90 10.50 -9.52 7.02
N GLY A 91 11.81 -9.36 6.73
CA GLY A 91 12.88 -9.70 7.63
C GLY A 91 13.04 -8.78 8.85
N ASP A 92 12.44 -7.59 8.81
CA ASP A 92 12.43 -6.62 9.92
C ASP A 92 11.30 -6.88 10.91
N LEU A 93 10.38 -7.80 10.59
CA LEU A 93 9.26 -8.15 11.47
C LEU A 93 9.77 -8.96 12.66
N ASP A 94 9.30 -8.61 13.86
CA ASP A 94 9.63 -9.34 15.08
C ASP A 94 8.96 -10.73 15.08
N PRO A 95 9.72 -11.84 15.03
CA PRO A 95 9.16 -13.19 14.96
C PRO A 95 8.41 -13.61 16.23
N ASN A 96 8.58 -12.89 17.34
CA ASN A 96 7.88 -13.15 18.59
C ASN A 96 6.55 -12.39 18.71
N ARG A 97 6.20 -11.57 17.71
CA ARG A 97 4.93 -10.84 17.68
C ARG A 97 3.90 -11.54 16.84
N GLN A 98 2.64 -11.36 17.25
CA GLN A 98 1.49 -11.79 16.45
C GLN A 98 1.09 -10.68 15.48
N TYR A 99 0.78 -11.08 14.25
CA TYR A 99 0.27 -10.19 13.21
C TYR A 99 -1.10 -10.65 12.71
N ILE A 100 -1.89 -9.68 12.30
CA ILE A 100 -3.15 -9.90 11.58
C ILE A 100 -2.87 -9.58 10.12
N ILE A 101 -3.20 -10.51 9.22
CA ILE A 101 -2.94 -10.39 7.79
C ILE A 101 -4.26 -10.35 7.02
N ASP A 102 -4.33 -9.48 6.03
CA ASP A 102 -5.42 -9.46 5.06
C ASP A 102 -4.92 -8.99 3.69
N GLY A 103 -5.55 -9.50 2.63
CA GLY A 103 -5.29 -9.08 1.27
C GLY A 103 -6.14 -7.88 0.87
N THR A 104 -5.57 -6.99 0.07
CA THR A 104 -6.34 -5.91 -0.55
C THR A 104 -5.94 -5.71 -1.99
N LEU A 105 -6.92 -5.32 -2.83
CA LEU A 105 -6.66 -4.93 -4.20
C LEU A 105 -6.42 -3.42 -4.27
N ALA A 106 -5.32 -3.01 -4.89
CA ALA A 106 -5.10 -1.64 -5.32
C ALA A 106 -5.46 -1.56 -6.83
N PRO A 107 -6.55 -0.86 -7.19
CA PRO A 107 -7.05 -0.85 -8.56
C PRO A 107 -6.08 -0.15 -9.51
N CYS A 108 -6.06 -0.59 -10.77
CA CYS A 108 -5.37 0.10 -11.86
C CYS A 108 -6.25 0.11 -13.12
N TRP A 109 -5.92 1.01 -14.06
CA TRP A 109 -6.59 1.02 -15.34
C TRP A 109 -6.47 -0.34 -16.03
N SER A 110 -7.50 -0.67 -16.84
CA SER A 110 -7.49 -1.88 -17.65
C SER A 110 -6.28 -1.88 -18.57
N TRP A 111 -5.38 -2.80 -18.33
CA TRP A 111 -4.20 -3.02 -19.14
C TRP A 111 -4.55 -4.12 -20.14
N HIS A 112 -4.87 -3.75 -21.38
CA HIS A 112 -5.38 -4.64 -22.41
C HIS A 112 -4.48 -5.87 -22.61
N ASP A 113 -3.17 -5.70 -22.45
CA ASP A 113 -2.17 -6.76 -22.65
C ASP A 113 -1.72 -7.46 -21.36
N ARG A 114 -2.44 -7.23 -20.24
CA ARG A 114 -2.08 -7.75 -18.92
C ARG A 114 -3.28 -8.41 -18.23
N PRO A 115 -3.79 -9.55 -18.79
CA PRO A 115 -4.96 -10.24 -18.24
C PRO A 115 -4.75 -10.75 -16.81
N GLU A 116 -3.50 -11.00 -16.41
CA GLU A 116 -3.12 -11.41 -15.06
C GLU A 116 -3.46 -10.36 -13.99
N LEU A 117 -3.68 -9.11 -14.35
CA LEU A 117 -4.08 -8.06 -13.42
C LEU A 117 -5.57 -8.12 -13.07
N TYR A 118 -6.39 -8.86 -13.81
CA TYR A 118 -7.81 -8.95 -13.53
C TYR A 118 -8.10 -9.85 -12.32
N SER A 119 -8.70 -9.25 -11.30
CA SER A 119 -9.14 -9.97 -10.10
C SER A 119 -10.57 -10.48 -10.27
N GLY A 120 -10.73 -11.81 -10.36
CA GLY A 120 -12.06 -12.43 -10.39
C GLY A 120 -12.85 -12.24 -9.08
N LYS A 121 -12.17 -12.00 -7.95
CA LYS A 121 -12.80 -11.70 -6.64
C LYS A 121 -13.40 -10.29 -6.60
N HIS A 122 -12.73 -9.32 -7.20
CA HIS A 122 -13.10 -7.90 -7.16
C HIS A 122 -13.74 -7.39 -8.47
N HIS A 123 -13.77 -8.21 -9.51
CA HIS A 123 -14.29 -7.89 -10.85
C HIS A 123 -13.68 -6.61 -11.44
N THR A 124 -12.39 -6.36 -11.17
CA THR A 124 -11.64 -5.22 -11.69
C THR A 124 -10.16 -5.55 -11.83
N THR A 125 -9.43 -4.75 -12.60
CA THR A 125 -7.97 -4.85 -12.71
C THR A 125 -7.28 -4.17 -11.54
N GLY A 126 -6.17 -4.73 -11.09
CA GLY A 126 -5.39 -4.18 -10.00
C GLY A 126 -4.23 -5.07 -9.59
N VAL A 127 -3.57 -4.69 -8.52
CA VAL A 127 -2.55 -5.51 -7.87
C VAL A 127 -3.03 -5.95 -6.50
N ASN A 128 -2.72 -7.20 -6.15
CA ASN A 128 -2.95 -7.75 -4.82
C ASN A 128 -1.79 -7.33 -3.91
N LEU A 129 -2.14 -6.76 -2.77
CA LEU A 129 -1.22 -6.40 -1.69
C LEU A 129 -1.59 -7.18 -0.44
N GLN A 130 -0.61 -7.83 0.16
CA GLN A 130 -0.78 -8.43 1.48
C GLN A 130 -0.36 -7.40 2.52
N VAL A 131 -1.20 -7.17 3.51
CA VAL A 131 -0.99 -6.18 4.57
C VAL A 131 -0.95 -6.90 5.90
N ALA A 132 0.05 -6.62 6.72
CA ALA A 132 0.14 -7.09 8.09
C ALA A 132 0.06 -5.93 9.07
N CYS A 133 -0.69 -6.11 10.15
CA CYS A 133 -0.71 -5.16 11.27
C CYS A 133 -0.51 -5.88 12.61
N THR A 134 -0.08 -5.12 13.61
CA THR A 134 0.03 -5.59 14.99
C THR A 134 -1.35 -5.74 15.64
N LEU A 135 -1.43 -6.41 16.78
CA LEU A 135 -2.64 -6.49 17.61
C LEU A 135 -3.08 -5.14 18.20
N THR A 136 -2.25 -4.11 18.11
CA THR A 136 -2.59 -2.73 18.47
C THR A 136 -3.11 -1.91 17.29
N GLY A 137 -3.16 -2.51 16.09
CA GLY A 137 -3.66 -1.86 14.88
C GLY A 137 -2.67 -0.91 14.22
N HIS A 138 -1.36 -1.09 14.45
CA HIS A 138 -0.33 -0.38 13.70
C HIS A 138 0.05 -1.18 12.45
N LEU A 139 0.17 -0.50 11.32
CA LEU A 139 0.73 -1.09 10.10
C LEU A 139 2.14 -1.62 10.41
N ALA A 140 2.39 -2.89 10.10
CA ALA A 140 3.68 -3.53 10.31
C ALA A 140 4.41 -3.81 9.00
N TRP A 141 3.67 -4.16 7.95
CA TRP A 141 4.28 -4.53 6.67
C TRP A 141 3.25 -4.52 5.53
N ILE A 142 3.72 -4.28 4.32
CA ILE A 142 2.99 -4.42 3.06
C ILE A 142 3.87 -5.22 2.09
N SER A 143 3.29 -6.20 1.42
CA SER A 143 4.01 -6.98 0.41
C SER A 143 4.38 -6.17 -0.83
N PRO A 144 5.37 -6.60 -1.61
CA PRO A 144 5.47 -6.22 -3.01
C PRO A 144 4.14 -6.48 -3.75
N PRO A 145 3.81 -5.70 -4.79
CA PRO A 145 2.59 -5.87 -5.55
C PRO A 145 2.62 -7.16 -6.37
N LEU A 146 1.56 -7.96 -6.26
CA LEU A 146 1.34 -9.16 -7.06
C LEU A 146 0.17 -8.94 -8.03
N PRO A 147 0.09 -9.69 -9.15
CA PRO A 147 -1.04 -9.58 -10.06
C PRO A 147 -2.39 -9.81 -9.37
N GLY A 148 -3.42 -9.04 -9.72
CA GLY A 148 -4.73 -9.09 -9.08
C GLY A 148 -5.47 -10.43 -9.24
N SER A 149 -5.07 -11.27 -10.20
CA SER A 149 -5.57 -12.65 -10.34
C SER A 149 -5.04 -13.61 -9.28
N VAL A 150 -3.95 -13.24 -8.58
CA VAL A 150 -3.33 -14.09 -7.55
C VAL A 150 -4.20 -14.05 -6.29
N HIS A 151 -4.66 -15.23 -5.84
CA HIS A 151 -5.43 -15.38 -4.61
C HIS A 151 -4.57 -15.11 -3.36
N ASP A 152 -5.20 -14.61 -2.30
CA ASP A 152 -4.53 -14.20 -1.05
C ASP A 152 -3.64 -15.30 -0.46
N ALA A 153 -4.10 -16.58 -0.46
CA ALA A 153 -3.30 -17.72 0.00
C ALA A 153 -2.01 -17.96 -0.82
N LYS A 154 -2.03 -17.69 -2.11
CA LYS A 154 -0.84 -17.77 -2.97
C LYS A 154 0.00 -16.51 -2.78
N ALA A 155 -0.63 -15.35 -2.71
CA ALA A 155 0.03 -14.08 -2.54
C ALA A 155 0.89 -14.03 -1.26
N ILE A 156 0.37 -14.50 -0.13
CA ILE A 156 1.13 -14.51 1.13
C ILE A 156 2.33 -15.48 1.08
N LYS A 157 2.21 -16.61 0.36
CA LYS A 157 3.34 -17.52 0.15
C LYS A 157 4.44 -16.87 -0.71
N GLU A 158 4.05 -16.27 -1.83
CA GLU A 158 5.00 -15.63 -2.76
C GLU A 158 5.65 -14.37 -2.16
N SER A 159 5.05 -13.79 -1.12
CA SER A 159 5.59 -12.61 -0.45
C SER A 159 6.78 -12.89 0.49
N GLY A 160 7.09 -14.16 0.77
CA GLY A 160 8.12 -14.57 1.73
C GLY A 160 7.69 -14.48 3.20
N PHE A 161 6.46 -14.06 3.50
CA PHE A 161 6.00 -13.87 4.88
C PHE A 161 6.00 -15.18 5.68
N LEU A 162 5.49 -16.27 5.08
CA LEU A 162 5.41 -17.58 5.73
C LEU A 162 6.74 -18.33 5.82
N GLU A 163 7.77 -17.86 5.11
CA GLU A 163 9.13 -18.38 5.20
C GLU A 163 9.88 -17.73 6.37
N ALA A 164 9.59 -16.46 6.64
CA ALA A 164 10.24 -15.68 7.68
C ALA A 164 9.59 -15.83 9.06
N LEU A 165 8.29 -16.15 9.12
CA LEU A 165 7.50 -16.12 10.35
C LEU A 165 6.65 -17.39 10.52
N ASP A 166 6.49 -17.84 11.77
CA ASP A 166 5.65 -19.01 12.10
C ASP A 166 4.17 -18.72 11.87
N ALA A 167 3.59 -19.32 10.83
CA ALA A 167 2.21 -19.17 10.45
C ALA A 167 1.22 -19.39 11.62
N THR A 168 1.53 -20.31 12.55
CA THR A 168 0.64 -20.73 13.64
C THR A 168 0.33 -19.60 14.64
N THR A 169 1.15 -18.56 14.65
CA THR A 169 0.99 -17.41 15.55
C THR A 169 0.18 -16.26 14.92
N HIS A 170 -0.05 -16.29 13.60
CA HIS A 170 -0.66 -15.19 12.86
C HIS A 170 -2.12 -15.46 12.49
N SER A 171 -2.91 -14.40 12.42
CA SER A 171 -4.33 -14.48 12.10
C SER A 171 -4.64 -13.93 10.70
N GLY A 172 -5.51 -14.62 9.99
CA GLY A 172 -6.01 -14.19 8.67
C GLY A 172 -7.50 -14.51 8.47
N ASP A 173 -8.01 -14.15 7.31
CA ASP A 173 -9.38 -14.48 6.91
C ASP A 173 -9.50 -15.94 6.43
N LYS A 174 -10.69 -16.31 5.97
CA LYS A 174 -10.95 -17.65 5.41
C LYS A 174 -10.18 -17.95 4.13
N GLY A 175 -9.62 -16.92 3.47
CA GLY A 175 -8.78 -17.06 2.28
C GLY A 175 -7.43 -17.72 2.58
N TYR A 176 -6.99 -17.71 3.84
CA TYR A 176 -5.73 -18.29 4.28
C TYR A 176 -5.86 -19.68 4.91
N ILE A 177 -7.05 -20.33 4.84
CA ILE A 177 -7.26 -21.69 5.34
C ILE A 177 -6.28 -22.66 4.66
N GLY A 178 -5.65 -23.54 5.45
CA GLY A 178 -4.68 -24.52 4.97
C GLY A 178 -3.23 -24.03 4.97
N LEU A 179 -2.97 -22.80 5.44
CA LEU A 179 -1.61 -22.24 5.57
C LEU A 179 -1.04 -22.35 7.00
N GLY A 180 -1.74 -23.00 7.91
CA GLY A 180 -1.35 -23.10 9.32
C GLY A 180 -1.73 -21.88 10.16
N MET A 181 -2.26 -20.81 9.56
CA MET A 181 -2.65 -19.59 10.25
C MET A 181 -3.92 -19.76 11.09
N ILE A 182 -4.10 -18.90 12.08
CA ILE A 182 -5.34 -18.78 12.87
C ILE A 182 -6.42 -18.15 11.97
N THR A 183 -7.38 -18.99 11.52
CA THR A 183 -8.45 -18.55 10.60
C THR A 183 -9.82 -18.93 11.13
N PRO A 184 -10.88 -18.20 10.74
CA PRO A 184 -12.25 -18.62 11.08
C PRO A 184 -12.59 -19.96 10.46
N VAL A 185 -13.22 -20.83 11.25
CA VAL A 185 -13.71 -22.14 10.78
C VAL A 185 -14.79 -21.93 9.72
N LYS A 186 -14.65 -22.61 8.59
CA LYS A 186 -15.63 -22.57 7.49
C LYS A 186 -16.83 -23.46 7.85
N LYS A 187 -18.06 -22.97 7.58
CA LYS A 187 -19.27 -23.80 7.75
C LYS A 187 -19.16 -25.03 6.84
N PRO A 188 -19.37 -26.25 7.38
CA PRO A 188 -19.41 -27.47 6.57
C PRO A 188 -20.51 -27.40 5.50
N ALA A 189 -20.30 -28.06 4.36
CA ALA A 189 -21.29 -28.10 3.28
C ALA A 189 -22.64 -28.70 3.73
N HIS A 190 -22.59 -29.70 4.61
CA HIS A 190 -23.75 -30.40 5.17
C HIS A 190 -23.67 -30.37 6.70
N GLY A 191 -23.98 -29.23 7.32
CA GLY A 191 -23.95 -29.11 8.77
C GLY A 191 -23.96 -27.69 9.29
N GLU A 192 -23.93 -27.56 10.61
CA GLU A 192 -23.82 -26.28 11.32
C GLU A 192 -22.49 -26.21 12.04
N LEU A 193 -22.01 -24.96 12.24
CA LEU A 193 -20.88 -24.71 13.13
C LEU A 193 -21.26 -25.05 14.57
N THR A 194 -20.34 -25.68 15.29
CA THR A 194 -20.51 -25.88 16.73
C THR A 194 -20.59 -24.53 17.46
N ASN A 195 -21.14 -24.53 18.68
CA ASN A 195 -21.17 -23.31 19.50
C ASN A 195 -19.75 -22.80 19.82
N THR A 196 -18.79 -23.70 19.95
CA THR A 196 -17.37 -23.37 20.13
C THR A 196 -16.81 -22.68 18.90
N ASP A 197 -17.06 -23.23 17.69
CA ASP A 197 -16.61 -22.61 16.44
C ASP A 197 -17.23 -21.23 16.23
N LYS A 198 -18.51 -21.07 16.55
CA LYS A 198 -19.19 -19.76 16.48
C LYS A 198 -18.54 -18.73 17.40
N ARG A 199 -18.20 -19.12 18.64
CA ARG A 199 -17.49 -18.25 19.60
C ARG A 199 -16.08 -17.90 19.12
N ASN A 200 -15.31 -18.89 18.67
CA ASN A 200 -13.97 -18.69 18.13
C ASN A 200 -13.98 -17.76 16.92
N ASN A 201 -14.88 -18.00 15.96
CA ASN A 201 -15.05 -17.15 14.80
C ASN A 201 -15.39 -15.70 15.18
N THR A 202 -16.23 -15.50 16.20
CA THR A 202 -16.58 -14.17 16.70
C THR A 202 -15.33 -13.47 17.27
N THR A 203 -14.50 -14.18 18.04
CA THR A 203 -13.27 -13.63 18.61
C THR A 203 -12.28 -13.27 17.52
N ILE A 204 -12.02 -14.16 16.56
CA ILE A 204 -11.14 -13.91 15.42
C ILE A 204 -11.62 -12.70 14.61
N ASN A 205 -12.91 -12.63 14.27
CA ASN A 205 -13.46 -11.52 13.50
C ASN A 205 -13.37 -10.18 14.25
N ARG A 206 -13.52 -10.19 15.58
CA ARG A 206 -13.35 -8.98 16.41
C ARG A 206 -11.91 -8.46 16.37
N VAL A 207 -10.92 -9.35 16.36
CA VAL A 207 -9.52 -8.97 16.25
C VAL A 207 -9.21 -8.50 14.82
N ARG A 208 -9.76 -9.16 13.80
CA ARG A 208 -9.57 -8.79 12.38
C ARG A 208 -10.10 -7.41 12.00
N TYR A 209 -11.04 -6.84 12.76
CA TYR A 209 -11.45 -5.43 12.56
C TYR A 209 -10.26 -4.44 12.54
N LEU A 210 -9.17 -4.77 13.25
CA LEU A 210 -7.97 -3.92 13.28
C LEU A 210 -7.32 -3.81 11.90
N ILE A 211 -7.16 -4.92 11.18
CA ILE A 211 -6.54 -4.89 9.84
C ILE A 211 -7.44 -4.19 8.82
N GLU A 212 -8.76 -4.34 8.92
CA GLU A 212 -9.71 -3.63 8.06
C GLU A 212 -9.56 -2.11 8.22
N ARG A 213 -9.38 -1.63 9.45
CA ARG A 213 -9.11 -0.21 9.73
C ARG A 213 -7.75 0.24 9.19
N VAL A 214 -6.71 -0.59 9.30
CA VAL A 214 -5.39 -0.28 8.75
C VAL A 214 -5.45 -0.18 7.22
N ILE A 215 -6.11 -1.12 6.56
CA ILE A 215 -6.33 -1.09 5.11
C ILE A 215 -7.17 0.13 4.70
N ALA A 216 -8.20 0.48 5.46
CA ALA A 216 -8.98 1.69 5.22
C ALA A 216 -8.12 2.96 5.33
N ASN A 217 -7.22 3.04 6.31
CA ASN A 217 -6.27 4.14 6.45
C ASN A 217 -5.28 4.19 5.27
N LEU A 218 -4.73 3.05 4.85
CA LEU A 218 -3.87 2.95 3.67
C LEU A 218 -4.59 3.47 2.42
N LYS A 219 -5.85 3.08 2.21
CA LYS A 219 -6.68 3.52 1.08
C LYS A 219 -7.12 5.00 1.14
N THR A 220 -6.84 5.71 2.23
CA THR A 220 -6.96 7.17 2.23
C THR A 220 -5.95 7.83 1.29
N TRP A 221 -4.88 7.14 0.94
CA TRP A 221 -4.02 7.48 -0.19
C TRP A 221 -4.69 7.00 -1.47
N ARG A 222 -5.37 7.92 -2.14
CA ARG A 222 -6.27 7.58 -3.24
C ARG A 222 -5.59 6.94 -4.44
N VAL A 223 -4.28 7.11 -4.58
CA VAL A 223 -3.48 6.40 -5.57
C VAL A 223 -3.53 4.87 -5.39
N LEU A 224 -3.80 4.38 -4.17
CA LEU A 224 -3.97 2.96 -3.84
C LEU A 224 -5.45 2.53 -3.76
N HIS A 225 -6.39 3.44 -3.92
CA HIS A 225 -7.81 3.19 -3.79
C HIS A 225 -8.60 3.40 -5.09
N THR A 226 -8.17 4.34 -5.91
CA THR A 226 -8.76 4.62 -7.22
C THR A 226 -7.80 4.13 -8.31
N ASP A 227 -8.27 4.09 -9.56
CA ASP A 227 -7.48 3.56 -10.67
C ASP A 227 -6.09 4.19 -10.78
N TYR A 228 -5.07 3.38 -10.60
CA TYR A 228 -3.69 3.77 -10.83
C TYR A 228 -3.46 4.04 -12.32
N ARG A 229 -3.00 5.26 -12.66
CA ARG A 229 -2.93 5.75 -14.04
C ARG A 229 -1.50 5.84 -14.60
N ARG A 230 -0.51 5.40 -13.82
CA ARG A 230 0.90 5.44 -14.21
C ARG A 230 1.36 4.06 -14.69
N PRO A 231 2.51 3.94 -15.37
CA PRO A 231 3.03 2.66 -15.81
C PRO A 231 3.12 1.64 -14.67
N TYR A 232 2.72 0.40 -14.96
CA TYR A 232 2.65 -0.69 -13.98
C TYR A 232 3.95 -0.90 -13.20
N ASN A 233 5.09 -0.85 -13.89
CA ASN A 233 6.42 -1.00 -13.27
C ASN A 233 6.78 0.09 -12.25
N THR A 234 5.98 1.15 -12.14
CA THR A 234 6.16 2.19 -11.12
C THR A 234 5.28 1.98 -9.88
N PHE A 235 4.48 0.91 -9.86
CA PHE A 235 3.50 0.68 -8.79
C PHE A 235 4.18 0.40 -7.45
N GLU A 236 5.18 -0.48 -7.43
CA GLU A 236 5.94 -0.82 -6.23
C GLU A 236 6.60 0.42 -5.60
N THR A 237 7.31 1.21 -6.40
CA THR A 237 7.91 2.48 -5.94
C THR A 237 6.85 3.46 -5.43
N THR A 238 5.65 3.45 -6.03
CA THR A 238 4.55 4.31 -5.57
C THR A 238 4.02 3.85 -4.20
N ILE A 239 3.94 2.55 -3.95
CA ILE A 239 3.56 2.01 -2.63
C ILE A 239 4.59 2.40 -1.57
N GLN A 240 5.88 2.29 -1.89
CA GLN A 240 6.97 2.67 -0.99
C GLN A 240 7.02 4.19 -0.67
N ALA A 241 6.44 5.02 -1.55
CA ALA A 241 6.36 6.48 -1.37
C ALA A 241 5.11 6.94 -0.60
N VAL A 242 4.21 6.02 -0.22
CA VAL A 242 2.97 6.26 0.52
C VAL A 242 3.11 5.92 1.98
#